data_a9ecb314441d3cd75616853b65f5006e
#
_entry.id   a9ecb314441d3cd75616853b65f5006e
#
_cell.length_a   1.000
_cell.length_b   1.000
_cell.length_c   1.000
_cell.angle_alpha   90.00
_cell.angle_beta   90.00
_cell.angle_gamma   90.00
#
_symmetry.space_group_name_H-M   'P 1'
#
loop_
_entity.id
_entity.type
_entity.pdbx_description
1 polymer ?
#
loop_
_entity_poly.entity_id
_entity_poly.type
_entity_poly.pdbx_seq_one_letter_code
_entity_poly.pdbx_strand_id
1 'polypeptide(L)'
;MVLACLVQWESLKGKAIYRVLLILPYAVPSFISILIFKGLFNQSFGEINMMLSALFGIKPAWFSDPTTARSMIIIVNTWLGYPYMMILCMGLLKAIPDDLYEASAMDGAGPFQNFFKITLPLLIKPLTPLMIASFAFNFNNFVLIQLLTNGGPDRLGTTTPAGYTDLLVSYTYRIAFEGGGGQDFGLAAAIATLIFLLVGALAIVNLKATRM
;
A
#
# COMPACT_ATOMS: atom_id res chain seq x y z
N MET A 1 -3.01 4.34 -10.79
CA MET A 1 -2.96 5.04 -12.10
C MET A 1 -3.83 4.37 -13.14
N VAL A 2 -3.65 3.08 -13.48
CA VAL A 2 -4.48 2.37 -14.48
C VAL A 2 -5.98 2.49 -14.20
N LEU A 3 -6.42 2.22 -12.96
CA LEU A 3 -7.83 2.37 -12.58
C LEU A 3 -8.35 3.81 -12.77
N ALA A 4 -7.52 4.83 -12.50
CA ALA A 4 -7.90 6.22 -12.71
C ALA A 4 -8.14 6.52 -14.21
N CYS A 5 -7.26 6.02 -15.08
CA CYS A 5 -7.43 6.16 -16.53
C CYS A 5 -8.68 5.44 -17.03
N LEU A 6 -8.91 4.20 -16.56
CA LEU A 6 -10.09 3.42 -16.96
C LEU A 6 -11.40 4.10 -16.56
N VAL A 7 -11.47 4.62 -15.32
CA VAL A 7 -12.69 5.31 -14.82
C VAL A 7 -12.91 6.67 -15.49
N GLN A 8 -11.88 7.27 -16.06
CA GLN A 8 -12.00 8.53 -16.82
C GLN A 8 -12.22 8.31 -18.32
N TRP A 9 -12.09 7.10 -18.81
CA TRP A 9 -12.27 6.80 -20.24
C TRP A 9 -13.65 7.28 -20.72
N GLU A 10 -13.67 8.05 -21.80
CA GLU A 10 -14.89 8.72 -22.29
C GLU A 10 -16.02 7.74 -22.67
N SER A 11 -15.67 6.63 -23.29
CA SER A 11 -16.61 5.59 -23.72
C SER A 11 -17.17 4.74 -22.60
N LEU A 12 -16.67 4.85 -21.35
CA LEU A 12 -17.13 4.03 -20.23
C LEU A 12 -18.52 4.51 -19.77
N LYS A 13 -19.54 3.68 -19.98
CA LYS A 13 -20.89 3.94 -19.47
C LYS A 13 -20.94 3.66 -17.96
N GLY A 14 -21.65 4.51 -17.21
CA GLY A 14 -21.81 4.31 -15.77
C GLY A 14 -20.58 4.69 -14.92
N LYS A 15 -19.71 5.57 -15.39
CA LYS A 15 -18.50 6.05 -14.70
C LYS A 15 -18.71 6.37 -13.22
N ALA A 16 -19.84 6.99 -12.86
CA ALA A 16 -20.16 7.38 -11.50
C ALA A 16 -20.27 6.17 -10.57
N ILE A 17 -20.90 5.08 -11.03
CA ILE A 17 -21.07 3.86 -10.24
C ILE A 17 -19.71 3.22 -9.98
N TYR A 18 -18.89 3.03 -11.02
CA TYR A 18 -17.54 2.47 -10.86
C TYR A 18 -16.68 3.32 -9.93
N ARG A 19 -16.76 4.65 -10.04
CA ARG A 19 -16.03 5.57 -9.15
C ARG A 19 -16.43 5.38 -7.69
N VAL A 20 -17.74 5.33 -7.41
CA VAL A 20 -18.26 5.12 -6.05
C VAL A 20 -17.81 3.76 -5.51
N LEU A 21 -17.96 2.68 -6.28
CA LEU A 21 -17.56 1.33 -5.86
C LEU A 21 -16.05 1.23 -5.59
N LEU A 22 -15.21 1.86 -6.40
CA LEU A 22 -13.77 1.84 -6.23
C LEU A 22 -13.29 2.73 -5.06
N ILE A 23 -14.06 3.73 -4.65
CA ILE A 23 -13.75 4.57 -3.48
C ILE A 23 -14.30 3.94 -2.19
N LEU A 24 -15.26 3.03 -2.27
CA LEU A 24 -15.94 2.44 -1.11
C LEU A 24 -14.98 1.89 -0.03
N PRO A 25 -13.86 1.22 -0.36
CA PRO A 25 -12.91 0.77 0.65
C PRO A 25 -12.35 1.89 1.54
N TYR A 26 -12.27 3.11 1.03
CA TYR A 26 -11.79 4.27 1.76
C TYR A 26 -12.83 4.82 2.77
N ALA A 27 -14.10 4.52 2.57
CA ALA A 27 -15.19 4.93 3.47
C ALA A 27 -15.24 4.09 4.77
N VAL A 28 -14.64 2.90 4.76
CA VAL A 28 -14.59 2.02 5.94
C VAL A 28 -13.34 2.35 6.77
N PRO A 29 -13.43 2.53 8.09
CA PRO A 29 -12.25 2.72 8.93
C PRO A 29 -11.22 1.61 8.71
N SER A 30 -9.95 1.99 8.49
CA SER A 30 -8.90 1.06 8.08
C SER A 30 -8.71 -0.11 9.06
N PHE A 31 -8.79 0.16 10.37
CA PHE A 31 -8.64 -0.89 11.37
C PHE A 31 -9.74 -1.97 11.29
N ILE A 32 -10.98 -1.59 10.95
CA ILE A 32 -12.08 -2.54 10.74
C ILE A 32 -11.78 -3.39 9.51
N SER A 33 -11.39 -2.76 8.40
CA SER A 33 -11.02 -3.48 7.19
C SER A 33 -9.88 -4.47 7.44
N ILE A 34 -8.84 -4.09 8.19
CA ILE A 34 -7.73 -4.98 8.54
C ILE A 34 -8.21 -6.20 9.32
N LEU A 35 -9.09 -6.01 10.31
CA LEU A 35 -9.63 -7.12 11.11
C LEU A 35 -10.53 -8.05 10.28
N ILE A 36 -11.33 -7.50 9.36
CA ILE A 36 -12.11 -8.30 8.40
C ILE A 36 -11.16 -9.14 7.53
N PHE A 37 -10.12 -8.54 6.96
CA PHE A 37 -9.13 -9.26 6.16
C PHE A 37 -8.41 -10.34 6.98
N LYS A 38 -8.07 -10.08 8.24
CA LYS A 38 -7.51 -11.11 9.13
C LYS A 38 -8.42 -12.34 9.25
N GLY A 39 -9.74 -12.14 9.32
CA GLY A 39 -10.73 -13.21 9.28
C GLY A 39 -10.76 -13.93 7.93
N LEU A 40 -10.84 -13.17 6.83
CA LEU A 40 -10.89 -13.71 5.46
C LEU A 40 -9.66 -14.56 5.12
N PHE A 41 -8.47 -14.20 5.61
CA PHE A 41 -7.23 -14.94 5.44
C PHE A 41 -7.03 -16.05 6.49
N ASN A 42 -7.98 -16.29 7.39
CA ASN A 42 -7.84 -17.37 8.38
C ASN A 42 -7.59 -18.71 7.70
N GLN A 43 -6.62 -19.47 8.19
CA GLN A 43 -6.18 -20.71 7.54
C GLN A 43 -7.21 -21.81 7.58
N SER A 44 -8.02 -21.87 8.64
CA SER A 44 -8.97 -22.98 8.87
C SER A 44 -10.37 -22.70 8.31
N PHE A 45 -10.85 -21.46 8.44
CA PHE A 45 -12.23 -21.08 8.09
C PHE A 45 -12.34 -19.85 7.19
N GLY A 46 -11.19 -19.24 6.81
CA GLY A 46 -11.19 -18.03 5.97
C GLY A 46 -11.64 -18.33 4.53
N GLU A 47 -12.49 -17.47 4.01
CA GLU A 47 -13.11 -17.61 2.69
C GLU A 47 -12.07 -17.63 1.57
N ILE A 48 -10.95 -16.92 1.73
CA ILE A 48 -9.87 -16.89 0.74
C ILE A 48 -9.28 -18.29 0.56
N ASN A 49 -8.97 -18.99 1.66
CA ASN A 49 -8.47 -20.38 1.57
C ASN A 49 -9.52 -21.36 1.08
N MET A 50 -10.80 -21.12 1.39
CA MET A 50 -11.88 -21.94 0.87
C MET A 50 -11.98 -21.80 -0.66
N MET A 51 -11.94 -20.57 -1.19
CA MET A 51 -11.95 -20.31 -2.63
C MET A 51 -10.70 -20.84 -3.33
N LEU A 52 -9.50 -20.61 -2.78
CA LEU A 52 -8.24 -21.10 -3.36
C LEU A 52 -8.19 -22.64 -3.37
N SER A 53 -8.72 -23.27 -2.33
CA SER A 53 -8.81 -24.74 -2.26
C SER A 53 -9.79 -25.29 -3.30
N ALA A 54 -10.93 -24.62 -3.50
CA ALA A 54 -11.95 -25.06 -4.47
C ALA A 54 -11.48 -24.87 -5.92
N LEU A 55 -10.77 -23.80 -6.23
CA LEU A 55 -10.36 -23.45 -7.59
C LEU A 55 -9.02 -24.06 -8.00
N PHE A 56 -8.07 -24.11 -7.06
CA PHE A 56 -6.68 -24.45 -7.36
C PHE A 56 -6.13 -25.61 -6.49
N GLY A 57 -6.89 -26.10 -5.51
CA GLY A 57 -6.44 -27.16 -4.60
C GLY A 57 -5.36 -26.73 -3.60
N ILE A 58 -5.14 -25.42 -3.39
CA ILE A 58 -4.09 -24.87 -2.52
C ILE A 58 -4.67 -24.22 -1.27
N LYS A 59 -3.93 -24.33 -0.15
CA LYS A 59 -4.27 -23.69 1.14
C LYS A 59 -3.03 -23.00 1.70
N PRO A 60 -2.72 -21.78 1.29
CA PRO A 60 -1.56 -21.04 1.77
C PRO A 60 -1.60 -20.82 3.29
N ALA A 61 -0.46 -20.89 3.92
CA ALA A 61 -0.30 -20.71 5.37
C ALA A 61 -0.02 -19.23 5.70
N TRP A 62 -1.02 -18.38 5.51
CA TRP A 62 -0.91 -16.91 5.56
C TRP A 62 -0.25 -16.33 6.81
N PHE A 63 -0.35 -17.02 7.96
CA PHE A 63 0.19 -16.55 9.23
C PHE A 63 1.44 -17.30 9.69
N SER A 64 1.76 -18.44 9.07
CA SER A 64 2.86 -19.32 9.49
C SER A 64 4.03 -19.33 8.51
N ASP A 65 3.79 -19.06 7.22
CA ASP A 65 4.86 -18.97 6.22
C ASP A 65 5.21 -17.50 5.97
N PRO A 66 6.51 -17.13 6.06
CA PRO A 66 6.96 -15.74 5.87
C PRO A 66 6.60 -15.13 4.52
N THR A 67 6.60 -15.93 3.46
CA THR A 67 6.36 -15.44 2.09
C THR A 67 4.88 -15.10 1.89
N THR A 68 4.00 -16.01 2.28
CA THR A 68 2.56 -15.79 2.20
C THR A 68 2.08 -14.70 3.15
N ALA A 69 2.68 -14.60 4.36
CA ALA A 69 2.39 -13.52 5.30
C ALA A 69 2.72 -12.13 4.72
N ARG A 70 3.88 -11.98 4.08
CA ARG A 70 4.25 -10.73 3.38
C ARG A 70 3.30 -10.44 2.21
N SER A 71 2.96 -11.45 1.44
CA SER A 71 2.01 -11.31 0.32
C SER A 71 0.64 -10.85 0.80
N MET A 72 0.15 -11.41 1.91
CA MET A 72 -1.09 -10.98 2.55
C MET A 72 -1.05 -9.50 2.95
N ILE A 73 0.03 -9.05 3.60
CA ILE A 73 0.20 -7.64 3.97
C ILE A 73 0.16 -6.74 2.73
N ILE A 74 0.86 -7.11 1.66
CA ILE A 74 0.88 -6.33 0.41
C ILE A 74 -0.53 -6.24 -0.19
N ILE A 75 -1.28 -7.34 -0.22
CA ILE A 75 -2.66 -7.36 -0.72
C ILE A 75 -3.55 -6.42 0.10
N VAL A 76 -3.53 -6.55 1.43
CA VAL A 76 -4.36 -5.73 2.32
C VAL A 76 -3.95 -4.25 2.25
N ASN A 77 -2.65 -3.95 2.26
CA ASN A 77 -2.15 -2.59 2.14
C ASN A 77 -2.52 -1.94 0.80
N THR A 78 -2.45 -2.72 -0.28
CA THR A 78 -2.88 -2.26 -1.61
C THR A 78 -4.37 -1.95 -1.63
N TRP A 79 -5.19 -2.81 -1.05
CA TRP A 79 -6.64 -2.59 -0.93
C TRP A 79 -6.97 -1.31 -0.16
N LEU A 80 -6.27 -1.04 0.94
CA LEU A 80 -6.48 0.17 1.75
C LEU A 80 -5.97 1.44 1.06
N GLY A 81 -4.87 1.34 0.30
CA GLY A 81 -4.17 2.51 -0.25
C GLY A 81 -4.58 2.90 -1.66
N TYR A 82 -5.08 1.95 -2.49
CA TYR A 82 -5.35 2.27 -3.91
C TYR A 82 -6.40 3.35 -4.13
N PRO A 83 -7.48 3.50 -3.31
CA PRO A 83 -8.49 4.51 -3.60
C PRO A 83 -7.93 5.93 -3.47
N TYR A 84 -7.08 6.17 -2.47
CA TYR A 84 -6.40 7.46 -2.29
C TYR A 84 -5.53 7.80 -3.52
N MET A 85 -4.67 6.87 -3.94
CA MET A 85 -3.83 7.06 -5.12
C MET A 85 -4.65 7.20 -6.40
N MET A 86 -5.77 6.51 -6.50
CA MET A 86 -6.68 6.63 -7.64
C MET A 86 -7.28 8.04 -7.72
N ILE A 87 -7.77 8.59 -6.59
CA ILE A 87 -8.34 9.95 -6.54
C ILE A 87 -7.29 10.99 -6.95
N LEU A 88 -6.06 10.87 -6.41
CA LEU A 88 -4.96 11.76 -6.79
C LEU A 88 -4.66 11.70 -8.28
N CYS A 89 -4.52 10.50 -8.83
CA CYS A 89 -4.30 10.33 -10.26
C CYS A 89 -5.45 10.89 -11.12
N MET A 90 -6.71 10.72 -10.67
CA MET A 90 -7.86 11.29 -11.37
C MET A 90 -7.84 12.82 -11.38
N GLY A 91 -7.38 13.45 -10.31
CA GLY A 91 -7.20 14.90 -10.25
C GLY A 91 -6.13 15.40 -11.22
N LEU A 92 -5.00 14.71 -11.23
CA LEU A 92 -3.87 15.07 -12.11
C LEU A 92 -4.16 14.80 -13.59
N LEU A 93 -4.88 13.71 -13.90
CA LEU A 93 -5.30 13.42 -15.28
C LEU A 93 -6.14 14.54 -15.89
N LYS A 94 -7.01 15.18 -15.10
CA LYS A 94 -7.81 16.30 -15.55
C LYS A 94 -7.03 17.59 -15.82
N ALA A 95 -5.80 17.66 -15.32
CA ALA A 95 -4.92 18.81 -15.56
C ALA A 95 -4.12 18.69 -16.86
N ILE A 96 -4.16 17.53 -17.53
CA ILE A 96 -3.54 17.34 -18.84
C ILE A 96 -4.45 17.96 -19.90
N PRO A 97 -3.96 18.90 -20.73
CA PRO A 97 -4.75 19.49 -21.81
C PRO A 97 -5.19 18.44 -22.85
N ASP A 98 -6.44 18.49 -23.26
CA ASP A 98 -7.00 17.57 -24.27
C ASP A 98 -6.33 17.72 -25.63
N ASP A 99 -5.86 18.93 -25.97
CA ASP A 99 -5.13 19.25 -27.21
C ASP A 99 -3.94 18.28 -27.46
N LEU A 100 -3.28 17.79 -26.39
CA LEU A 100 -2.19 16.82 -26.52
C LEU A 100 -2.67 15.47 -27.05
N TYR A 101 -3.87 15.05 -26.64
CA TYR A 101 -4.47 13.81 -27.13
C TYR A 101 -5.05 13.97 -28.54
N GLU A 102 -5.61 15.13 -28.86
CA GLU A 102 -6.08 15.45 -30.21
C GLU A 102 -4.92 15.48 -31.21
N ALA A 103 -3.84 16.17 -30.87
CA ALA A 103 -2.63 16.19 -31.71
C ALA A 103 -2.06 14.78 -31.93
N SER A 104 -1.99 13.97 -30.87
CA SER A 104 -1.48 12.60 -30.99
C SER A 104 -2.40 11.70 -31.83
N ALA A 105 -3.71 11.94 -31.79
CA ALA A 105 -4.66 11.22 -32.64
C ALA A 105 -4.49 11.56 -34.11
N MET A 106 -4.16 12.82 -34.45
CA MET A 106 -3.80 13.21 -35.81
C MET A 106 -2.52 12.51 -36.32
N ASP A 107 -1.57 12.24 -35.40
CA ASP A 107 -0.35 11.47 -35.69
C ASP A 107 -0.60 9.95 -35.72
N GLY A 108 -1.84 9.48 -35.52
CA GLY A 108 -2.22 8.06 -35.53
C GLY A 108 -1.81 7.29 -34.27
N ALA A 109 -1.55 7.97 -33.16
CA ALA A 109 -1.17 7.31 -31.91
C ALA A 109 -2.35 6.58 -31.27
N GLY A 110 -2.14 5.30 -30.91
CA GLY A 110 -3.10 4.48 -30.20
C GLY A 110 -3.11 4.74 -28.68
N PRO A 111 -4.13 4.22 -27.94
CA PRO A 111 -4.29 4.43 -26.50
C PRO A 111 -3.07 4.07 -25.66
N PHE A 112 -2.38 2.99 -26.00
CA PHE A 112 -1.14 2.56 -25.32
C PHE A 112 0.01 3.54 -25.54
N GLN A 113 0.16 4.08 -26.76
CA GLN A 113 1.18 5.09 -27.04
C GLN A 113 0.90 6.37 -26.28
N ASN A 114 -0.35 6.82 -26.22
CA ASN A 114 -0.78 7.98 -25.45
C ASN A 114 -0.51 7.79 -23.96
N PHE A 115 -0.82 6.61 -23.43
CA PHE A 115 -0.54 6.31 -22.02
C PHE A 115 0.96 6.41 -21.69
N PHE A 116 1.83 5.75 -22.46
CA PHE A 116 3.26 5.70 -22.14
C PHE A 116 4.05 6.94 -22.55
N LYS A 117 3.62 7.64 -23.61
CA LYS A 117 4.37 8.78 -24.16
C LYS A 117 3.85 10.15 -23.69
N ILE A 118 2.57 10.25 -23.30
CA ILE A 118 1.93 11.50 -22.87
C ILE A 118 1.53 11.41 -21.41
N THR A 119 0.58 10.52 -21.09
CA THR A 119 -0.06 10.47 -19.77
C THR A 119 0.94 10.14 -18.65
N LEU A 120 1.68 9.07 -18.79
CA LEU A 120 2.61 8.59 -17.76
C LEU A 120 3.73 9.60 -17.44
N PRO A 121 4.46 10.18 -18.42
CA PRO A 121 5.49 11.17 -18.14
C PRO A 121 4.95 12.44 -17.46
N LEU A 122 3.80 12.92 -17.90
CA LEU A 122 3.17 14.12 -17.31
C LEU A 122 2.66 13.89 -15.90
N LEU A 123 2.23 12.66 -15.57
CA LEU A 123 1.78 12.31 -14.22
C LEU A 123 2.92 12.02 -13.25
N ILE A 124 4.03 11.43 -13.68
CA ILE A 124 5.13 11.04 -12.79
C ILE A 124 5.68 12.24 -12.03
N LYS A 125 5.90 13.38 -12.69
CA LYS A 125 6.47 14.57 -12.05
C LYS A 125 5.64 15.04 -10.83
N PRO A 126 4.33 15.34 -10.95
CA PRO A 126 3.53 15.76 -9.81
C PRO A 126 3.22 14.63 -8.83
N LEU A 127 3.28 13.35 -9.26
CA LEU A 127 3.08 12.21 -8.37
C LEU A 127 4.31 11.89 -7.51
N THR A 128 5.52 12.19 -7.95
CA THR A 128 6.75 11.83 -7.25
C THR A 128 6.74 12.27 -5.77
N PRO A 129 6.45 13.55 -5.40
CA PRO A 129 6.42 13.96 -4.01
C PRO A 129 5.34 13.23 -3.20
N LEU A 130 4.19 12.94 -3.83
CA LEU A 130 3.09 12.19 -3.18
C LEU A 130 3.45 10.72 -2.96
N MET A 131 4.20 10.12 -3.88
CA MET A 131 4.72 8.74 -3.73
C MET A 131 5.74 8.65 -2.61
N ILE A 132 6.64 9.64 -2.47
CA ILE A 132 7.61 9.69 -1.36
C ILE A 132 6.88 9.84 -0.02
N ALA A 133 5.87 10.70 0.05
CA ALA A 133 5.04 10.85 1.24
C ALA A 133 4.28 9.55 1.58
N SER A 134 3.72 8.87 0.57
CA SER A 134 3.06 7.58 0.75
C SER A 134 4.04 6.49 1.21
N PHE A 135 5.28 6.50 0.73
CA PHE A 135 6.32 5.58 1.19
C PHE A 135 6.62 5.82 2.68
N ALA A 136 6.83 7.08 3.10
CA ALA A 136 7.07 7.42 4.50
C ALA A 136 5.90 7.01 5.42
N PHE A 137 4.66 7.19 4.95
CA PHE A 137 3.46 6.73 5.65
C PHE A 137 3.45 5.21 5.82
N ASN A 138 3.70 4.45 4.74
CA ASN A 138 3.73 2.98 4.78
C ASN A 138 4.91 2.45 5.61
N PHE A 139 6.05 3.13 5.60
CA PHE A 139 7.21 2.79 6.42
C PHE A 139 6.89 2.83 7.93
N ASN A 140 5.95 3.69 8.34
CA ASN A 140 5.48 3.85 9.72
C ASN A 140 4.10 3.24 9.97
N ASN A 141 3.61 2.35 9.10
CA ASN A 141 2.26 1.78 9.23
C ASN A 141 2.20 0.69 10.30
N PHE A 142 2.28 1.10 11.57
CA PHE A 142 2.19 0.23 12.73
C PHE A 142 0.87 -0.53 12.79
N VAL A 143 -0.26 0.17 12.57
CA VAL A 143 -1.60 -0.39 12.74
C VAL A 143 -1.86 -1.59 11.85
N LEU A 144 -1.43 -1.53 10.59
CA LEU A 144 -1.57 -2.64 9.64
C LEU A 144 -0.84 -3.89 10.14
N ILE A 145 0.42 -3.75 10.55
CA ILE A 145 1.23 -4.87 11.01
C ILE A 145 0.69 -5.43 12.32
N GLN A 146 0.41 -4.56 13.29
CA GLN A 146 -0.05 -4.96 14.60
C GLN A 146 -1.37 -5.72 14.56
N LEU A 147 -2.35 -5.22 13.81
CA LEU A 147 -3.67 -5.85 13.75
C LEU A 147 -3.73 -7.07 12.84
N LEU A 148 -2.97 -7.09 11.75
CA LEU A 148 -3.05 -8.18 10.76
C LEU A 148 -2.20 -9.39 11.20
N THR A 149 -0.91 -9.19 11.48
CA THR A 149 0.06 -10.26 11.71
C THR A 149 0.74 -10.20 13.07
N ASN A 150 0.64 -9.09 13.80
CA ASN A 150 1.43 -8.82 15.01
C ASN A 150 2.95 -9.02 14.79
N GLY A 151 3.43 -8.67 13.59
CA GLY A 151 4.83 -8.85 13.20
C GLY A 151 5.21 -10.28 12.78
N GLY A 152 4.34 -11.27 13.05
CA GLY A 152 4.61 -12.69 12.78
C GLY A 152 4.67 -13.07 11.29
N PRO A 153 5.09 -14.30 10.99
CA PRO A 153 5.61 -15.31 11.92
C PRO A 153 6.95 -14.91 12.56
N ASP A 154 7.17 -15.36 13.79
CA ASP A 154 8.41 -15.05 14.52
C ASP A 154 9.62 -15.76 13.90
N ARG A 155 10.79 -15.13 14.03
CA ARG A 155 12.06 -15.72 13.57
C ARG A 155 12.53 -16.77 14.57
N LEU A 156 12.62 -18.00 14.12
CA LEU A 156 13.13 -19.11 14.94
C LEU A 156 14.63 -18.95 15.21
N GLY A 157 15.06 -19.29 16.43
CA GLY A 157 16.48 -19.28 16.81
C GLY A 157 17.07 -17.91 17.14
N THR A 158 16.23 -16.88 17.32
CA THR A 158 16.65 -15.56 17.78
C THR A 158 16.14 -15.28 19.19
N THR A 159 16.93 -14.55 19.99
CA THR A 159 16.54 -14.07 21.32
C THR A 159 15.76 -12.76 21.26
N THR A 160 15.72 -12.12 20.07
CA THR A 160 15.03 -10.85 19.85
C THR A 160 13.60 -11.10 19.41
N PRO A 161 12.63 -10.31 19.88
CA PRO A 161 11.21 -10.44 19.52
C PRO A 161 10.92 -9.88 18.10
N ALA A 162 11.65 -10.36 17.09
CA ALA A 162 11.52 -9.94 15.71
C ALA A 162 10.77 -10.97 14.87
N GLY A 163 9.75 -10.55 14.16
CA GLY A 163 9.05 -11.38 13.17
C GLY A 163 9.46 -11.07 11.74
N TYR A 164 8.99 -11.90 10.81
CA TYR A 164 9.28 -11.76 9.39
C TYR A 164 8.49 -10.63 8.71
N THR A 165 7.43 -10.15 9.36
CA THR A 165 6.59 -9.07 8.85
C THR A 165 6.70 -7.77 9.66
N ASP A 166 7.60 -7.72 10.64
CA ASP A 166 7.86 -6.50 11.39
C ASP A 166 8.42 -5.40 10.49
N LEU A 167 7.88 -4.21 10.68
CA LEU A 167 8.52 -2.94 10.33
C LEU A 167 9.34 -2.45 11.52
N LEU A 168 10.22 -1.47 11.32
CA LEU A 168 10.98 -0.89 12.43
C LEU A 168 10.06 -0.34 13.53
N VAL A 169 8.93 0.25 13.17
CA VAL A 169 7.96 0.80 14.13
C VAL A 169 7.27 -0.30 14.95
N SER A 170 6.85 -1.40 14.34
CA SER A 170 6.22 -2.52 15.05
C SER A 170 7.25 -3.27 15.91
N TYR A 171 8.45 -3.46 15.41
CA TYR A 171 9.56 -4.04 16.17
C TYR A 171 9.93 -3.18 17.39
N THR A 172 9.97 -1.86 17.24
CA THR A 172 10.19 -0.94 18.37
C THR A 172 9.12 -1.12 19.46
N TYR A 173 7.86 -1.26 19.06
CA TYR A 173 6.76 -1.51 19.98
C TYR A 173 6.95 -2.85 20.71
N ARG A 174 7.30 -3.91 20.00
CA ARG A 174 7.53 -5.25 20.59
C ARG A 174 8.68 -5.23 21.62
N ILE A 175 9.79 -4.54 21.33
CA ILE A 175 10.90 -4.37 22.29
C ILE A 175 10.44 -3.60 23.52
N ALA A 176 9.67 -2.54 23.34
CA ALA A 176 9.22 -1.69 24.45
C ALA A 176 8.18 -2.38 25.35
N PHE A 177 7.28 -3.20 24.79
CA PHE A 177 6.08 -3.64 25.49
C PHE A 177 5.84 -5.16 25.49
N GLU A 178 6.40 -5.92 24.54
CA GLU A 178 6.12 -7.35 24.37
C GLU A 178 7.35 -8.25 24.58
N GLY A 179 8.52 -7.68 24.89
CA GLY A 179 9.76 -8.44 25.07
C GLY A 179 9.73 -9.32 26.31
N GLY A 180 9.85 -10.63 26.15
CA GLY A 180 9.83 -11.62 27.23
C GLY A 180 11.02 -11.56 28.20
N GLY A 181 12.05 -10.77 27.93
CA GLY A 181 13.24 -10.57 28.75
C GLY A 181 13.28 -9.26 29.55
N GLY A 182 12.20 -8.48 29.50
CA GLY A 182 12.10 -7.14 30.09
C GLY A 182 11.84 -6.07 29.03
N GLN A 183 11.22 -4.99 29.46
CA GLN A 183 10.91 -3.84 28.61
C GLN A 183 12.18 -3.01 28.39
N ASP A 184 12.75 -3.05 27.19
CA ASP A 184 13.94 -2.26 26.84
C ASP A 184 13.54 -0.92 26.21
N PHE A 185 13.09 0.01 27.04
CA PHE A 185 12.74 1.35 26.60
C PHE A 185 13.94 2.14 26.02
N GLY A 186 15.18 1.82 26.47
CA GLY A 186 16.38 2.48 25.97
C GLY A 186 16.64 2.13 24.51
N LEU A 187 16.62 0.85 24.17
CA LEU A 187 16.78 0.39 22.80
C LEU A 187 15.59 0.83 21.92
N ALA A 188 14.38 0.76 22.43
CA ALA A 188 13.17 1.22 21.70
C ALA A 188 13.27 2.72 21.36
N ALA A 189 13.72 3.57 22.31
CA ALA A 189 13.94 4.99 22.09
C ALA A 189 15.04 5.26 21.04
N ALA A 190 16.12 4.48 21.08
CA ALA A 190 17.20 4.59 20.09
C ALA A 190 16.70 4.27 18.67
N ILE A 191 15.90 3.19 18.51
CA ILE A 191 15.32 2.79 17.23
C ILE A 191 14.30 3.85 16.77
N ALA A 192 13.45 4.36 17.65
CA ALA A 192 12.51 5.44 17.34
C ALA A 192 13.23 6.71 16.83
N THR A 193 14.36 7.07 17.44
CA THR A 193 15.21 8.18 16.98
C THR A 193 15.77 7.91 15.58
N LEU A 194 16.22 6.69 15.30
CA LEU A 194 16.70 6.29 13.99
C LEU A 194 15.58 6.37 12.94
N ILE A 195 14.36 5.90 13.25
CA ILE A 195 13.19 6.05 12.40
C ILE A 195 12.92 7.52 12.08
N PHE A 196 12.95 8.39 13.09
CA PHE A 196 12.78 9.84 12.92
C PHE A 196 13.82 10.42 11.95
N LEU A 197 15.09 10.08 12.10
CA LEU A 197 16.15 10.54 11.20
C LEU A 197 15.97 10.05 9.77
N LEU A 198 15.59 8.78 9.58
CA LEU A 198 15.32 8.22 8.25
C LEU A 198 14.13 8.91 7.56
N VAL A 199 13.02 9.07 8.28
CA VAL A 199 11.82 9.74 7.73
C VAL A 199 12.10 11.23 7.50
N GLY A 200 12.87 11.88 8.38
CA GLY A 200 13.33 13.25 8.20
C GLY A 200 14.19 13.44 6.95
N ALA A 201 15.12 12.52 6.70
CA ALA A 201 15.93 12.53 5.48
C ALA A 201 15.06 12.37 4.23
N LEU A 202 14.09 11.43 4.24
CA LEU A 202 13.13 11.28 3.15
C LEU A 202 12.28 12.53 2.92
N ALA A 203 11.85 13.21 3.98
CA ALA A 203 11.12 14.47 3.89
C ALA A 203 11.96 15.59 3.22
N ILE A 204 13.25 15.67 3.56
CA ILE A 204 14.18 16.62 2.91
C ILE A 204 14.35 16.30 1.42
N VAL A 205 14.51 15.04 1.07
CA VAL A 205 14.56 14.59 -0.35
C VAL A 205 13.29 14.99 -1.08
N ASN A 206 12.11 14.76 -0.46
CA ASN A 206 10.83 15.15 -1.02
C ASN A 206 10.74 16.66 -1.28
N LEU A 207 11.14 17.49 -0.32
CA LEU A 207 11.16 18.94 -0.47
C LEU A 207 12.05 19.39 -1.62
N LYS A 208 13.21 18.76 -1.80
CA LYS A 208 14.10 19.06 -2.94
C LYS A 208 13.49 18.63 -4.27
N ALA A 209 12.87 17.45 -4.33
CA ALA A 209 12.20 16.96 -5.54
C ALA A 209 10.99 17.81 -5.96
N THR A 210 10.33 18.46 -4.99
CA THR A 210 9.16 19.34 -5.27
C THR A 210 9.58 20.72 -5.74
N ARG A 211 10.80 21.16 -5.44
CA ARG A 211 11.33 22.48 -5.85
C ARG A 211 11.98 22.47 -7.24
N MET A 212 12.20 21.30 -7.84
CA MET A 212 12.69 21.12 -9.21
C MET A 212 11.52 20.88 -10.18
#